data_edf226f6bab4d0ba8cc54cedc0e8fd95
#
_entry.id   edf226f6bab4d0ba8cc54cedc0e8fd95
#
_cell.length_a   1.000
_cell.length_b   1.000
_cell.length_c   1.000
_cell.angle_alpha   90.00
_cell.angle_beta   90.00
_cell.angle_gamma   90.00
#
_symmetry.space_group_name_H-M   'P 1'
#
loop_
_entity.id
_entity.type
_entity.pdbx_description
1 polymer ?
#
loop_
_entity_poly.entity_id
_entity_poly.type
_entity_poly.pdbx_seq_one_letter_code
_entity_poly.pdbx_strand_id
1 'polypeptide(L)'
;MWQKHPQNYLKELGKMGSEYNFCIQLAETLTISESTQDIKTISEIERHLWPAKVINADLPTFIIPIQPIWAKDLFDKELARQYILESQTDLALKRELVYYKCNNGSLKPGVIGRILWYVSSDRAFTGTQEVKACSRLDEVIIDKPEKLYRQFRHLGVYELKYLMTLAKDKPDEDIMAIRFSYTNIFNKRLTLNRLREILGNKTTVQSLFKISKQQFGIIYNEGTAT
;
A
#
# COMPACT_ATOMS: atom_id res chain seq x y z
N MET A 1 15.92 -7.12 -14.40
CA MET A 1 15.84 -7.46 -15.85
C MET A 1 14.96 -6.49 -16.65
N TRP A 2 14.02 -5.79 -16.04
CA TRP A 2 13.14 -4.79 -16.69
C TRP A 2 13.82 -3.46 -17.06
N GLN A 3 14.98 -3.16 -16.50
CA GLN A 3 15.69 -1.89 -16.74
C GLN A 3 16.39 -1.77 -18.09
N LYS A 4 16.55 -2.84 -18.86
CA LYS A 4 17.44 -2.75 -20.02
C LYS A 4 16.77 -2.47 -21.37
N HIS A 5 15.54 -2.84 -21.65
CA HIS A 5 14.88 -2.55 -22.94
C HIS A 5 13.35 -2.73 -22.92
N PRO A 6 12.58 -1.74 -22.46
CA PRO A 6 11.11 -1.78 -22.59
C PRO A 6 10.64 -1.97 -24.03
N GLN A 7 11.33 -1.34 -24.99
CA GLN A 7 10.99 -1.42 -26.43
C GLN A 7 11.20 -2.81 -27.04
N ASN A 8 12.17 -3.58 -26.58
CA ASN A 8 12.38 -4.94 -27.09
C ASN A 8 11.31 -5.91 -26.55
N TYR A 9 10.89 -5.73 -25.30
CA TYR A 9 9.80 -6.51 -24.71
C TYR A 9 8.47 -6.20 -25.39
N LEU A 10 8.19 -4.93 -25.68
CA LEU A 10 7.00 -4.50 -26.41
C LEU A 10 6.99 -5.01 -27.87
N LYS A 11 8.15 -5.13 -28.53
CA LYS A 11 8.27 -5.77 -29.84
C LYS A 11 7.97 -7.26 -29.81
N GLU A 12 8.34 -7.97 -28.76
CA GLU A 12 8.03 -9.39 -28.60
C GLU A 12 6.54 -9.61 -28.29
N LEU A 13 5.95 -8.79 -27.43
CA LEU A 13 4.51 -8.80 -27.17
C LEU A 13 3.69 -8.41 -28.41
N GLY A 14 4.16 -7.46 -29.21
CA GLY A 14 3.52 -7.06 -30.48
C GLY A 14 3.45 -8.16 -31.55
N LYS A 15 4.17 -9.28 -31.38
CA LYS A 15 4.07 -10.47 -32.24
C LYS A 15 2.92 -11.41 -31.87
N MET A 16 2.24 -11.18 -30.76
CA MET A 16 1.21 -12.07 -30.19
C MET A 16 -0.24 -11.67 -30.52
N GLY A 17 -0.52 -11.09 -31.66
CA GLY A 17 -1.86 -10.97 -32.26
C GLY A 17 -2.84 -10.04 -31.54
N SER A 18 -3.95 -10.54 -30.97
CA SER A 18 -5.05 -9.77 -30.36
C SER A 18 -4.65 -8.85 -29.19
N GLU A 19 -3.43 -8.99 -28.68
CA GLU A 19 -2.84 -8.17 -27.61
C GLU A 19 -2.18 -6.89 -28.15
N TYR A 20 -2.15 -6.71 -29.48
CA TYR A 20 -1.47 -5.56 -30.11
C TYR A 20 -1.99 -4.20 -29.62
N ASN A 21 -3.30 -4.04 -29.53
CA ASN A 21 -3.89 -2.79 -29.02
C ASN A 21 -3.52 -2.53 -27.55
N PHE A 22 -3.47 -3.57 -26.74
CA PHE A 22 -3.02 -3.46 -25.34
C PHE A 22 -1.56 -3.03 -25.25
N CYS A 23 -0.69 -3.60 -26.09
CA CYS A 23 0.72 -3.25 -26.14
C CYS A 23 0.97 -1.82 -26.62
N ILE A 24 0.18 -1.31 -27.58
CA ILE A 24 0.25 0.09 -28.01
C ILE A 24 -0.19 1.01 -26.87
N GLN A 25 -1.31 0.75 -26.22
CA GLN A 25 -1.77 1.53 -25.08
C GLN A 25 -0.77 1.52 -23.94
N LEU A 26 -0.12 0.38 -23.68
CA LEU A 26 0.93 0.26 -22.68
C LEU A 26 2.16 1.09 -23.05
N ALA A 27 2.58 1.06 -24.32
CA ALA A 27 3.71 1.84 -24.81
C ALA A 27 3.43 3.34 -24.74
N GLU A 28 2.25 3.79 -25.14
CA GLU A 28 1.80 5.18 -25.02
C GLU A 28 1.75 5.61 -23.54
N THR A 29 1.21 4.76 -22.67
CA THR A 29 1.15 4.99 -21.23
C THR A 29 2.54 5.14 -20.62
N LEU A 30 3.50 4.30 -21.00
CA LEU A 30 4.89 4.38 -20.54
C LEU A 30 5.60 5.65 -21.04
N THR A 31 5.36 6.03 -22.28
CA THR A 31 5.91 7.27 -22.86
C THR A 31 5.37 8.51 -22.16
N ILE A 32 4.07 8.52 -21.85
CA ILE A 32 3.44 9.58 -21.06
C ILE A 32 4.06 9.64 -19.65
N SER A 33 4.36 8.48 -19.03
CA SER A 33 4.91 8.42 -17.68
C SER A 33 6.30 9.06 -17.56
N GLU A 34 7.12 8.99 -18.59
CA GLU A 34 8.44 9.62 -18.61
C GLU A 34 8.36 11.15 -18.70
N SER A 35 7.31 11.68 -19.29
CA SER A 35 7.12 13.11 -19.53
C SER A 35 6.21 13.80 -18.51
N THR A 36 5.38 13.05 -17.76
CA THR A 36 4.40 13.64 -16.85
C THR A 36 4.87 13.67 -15.41
N GLN A 37 4.62 14.80 -14.75
CA GLN A 37 4.77 14.94 -13.29
C GLN A 37 3.41 14.94 -12.57
N ASP A 38 2.32 14.72 -13.30
CA ASP A 38 0.99 14.69 -12.70
C ASP A 38 0.78 13.43 -11.84
N ILE A 39 0.58 13.66 -10.55
CA ILE A 39 0.42 12.62 -9.53
C ILE A 39 -0.75 11.67 -9.86
N LYS A 40 -1.86 12.20 -10.39
CA LYS A 40 -3.04 11.39 -10.72
C LYS A 40 -2.74 10.46 -11.89
N THR A 41 -2.16 10.99 -12.94
CA THR A 41 -1.76 10.23 -14.12
C THR A 41 -0.77 9.12 -13.76
N ILE A 42 0.27 9.43 -12.98
CA ILE A 42 1.23 8.42 -12.52
C ILE A 42 0.56 7.32 -11.69
N SER A 43 -0.33 7.72 -10.77
CA SER A 43 -1.06 6.76 -9.92
C SER A 43 -1.97 5.83 -10.76
N GLU A 44 -2.60 6.34 -11.82
CA GLU A 44 -3.41 5.53 -12.74
C GLU A 44 -2.53 4.61 -13.61
N ILE A 45 -1.38 5.06 -14.07
CA ILE A 45 -0.41 4.23 -14.78
C ILE A 45 0.01 3.04 -13.90
N GLU A 46 0.38 3.28 -12.65
CA GLU A 46 0.75 2.21 -11.72
C GLU A 46 -0.41 1.26 -11.41
N ARG A 47 -1.66 1.75 -11.44
CA ARG A 47 -2.84 0.92 -11.30
C ARG A 47 -2.98 -0.06 -12.46
N HIS A 48 -2.78 0.41 -13.70
CA HIS A 48 -2.89 -0.43 -14.89
C HIS A 48 -1.73 -1.40 -15.04
N LEU A 49 -0.53 -1.00 -14.62
CA LEU A 49 0.68 -1.81 -14.72
C LEU A 49 0.94 -2.69 -13.49
N TRP A 50 0.00 -2.73 -12.55
CA TRP A 50 0.21 -3.49 -11.31
C TRP A 50 0.72 -4.93 -11.61
N PRO A 51 1.74 -5.43 -10.86
CA PRO A 51 2.40 -4.83 -9.68
C PRO A 51 3.54 -3.85 -9.98
N ALA A 52 3.88 -3.57 -11.22
CA ALA A 52 4.97 -2.66 -11.58
C ALA A 52 4.76 -1.23 -11.02
N LYS A 53 5.87 -0.54 -10.76
CA LYS A 53 5.91 0.83 -10.23
C LYS A 53 6.83 1.73 -11.04
N VAL A 54 6.44 2.99 -11.19
CA VAL A 54 7.26 4.04 -11.80
C VAL A 54 8.19 4.61 -10.72
N ILE A 55 9.32 3.94 -10.49
CA ILE A 55 10.21 4.19 -9.33
C ILE A 55 10.71 5.62 -9.27
N ASN A 56 11.00 6.23 -10.43
CA ASN A 56 11.54 7.58 -10.53
C ASN A 56 10.47 8.68 -10.42
N ALA A 57 9.19 8.32 -10.39
CA ALA A 57 8.10 9.29 -10.27
C ALA A 57 8.00 9.87 -8.87
N ASP A 58 7.70 11.16 -8.78
CA ASP A 58 7.51 11.87 -7.51
C ASP A 58 6.08 11.67 -6.96
N LEU A 59 5.68 10.39 -6.84
CA LEU A 59 4.40 10.02 -6.25
C LEU A 59 4.55 9.95 -4.73
N PRO A 60 3.70 10.65 -3.94
CA PRO A 60 3.76 10.61 -2.49
C PRO A 60 3.76 9.18 -1.97
N THR A 61 4.75 8.83 -1.16
CA THR A 61 4.90 7.48 -0.59
C THR A 61 5.01 7.57 0.92
N PHE A 62 4.23 6.73 1.60
CA PHE A 62 4.13 6.73 3.06
C PHE A 62 4.45 5.34 3.61
N ILE A 63 5.21 5.30 4.71
CA ILE A 63 5.29 4.10 5.54
C ILE A 63 4.19 4.20 6.59
N ILE A 64 3.31 3.20 6.63
CA ILE A 64 2.19 3.13 7.57
C ILE A 64 2.38 1.92 8.47
N PRO A 65 2.59 2.13 9.79
CA PRO A 65 2.59 1.03 10.73
C PRO A 65 1.18 0.48 10.91
N ILE A 66 1.08 -0.85 10.82
CA ILE A 66 -0.14 -1.63 11.02
C ILE A 66 0.10 -2.71 12.07
N GLN A 67 -0.88 -2.93 12.94
CA GLN A 67 -0.82 -4.02 13.90
C GLN A 67 -0.94 -5.38 13.19
N PRO A 68 -0.23 -6.43 13.64
CA PRO A 68 -0.26 -7.75 12.99
C PRO A 68 -1.66 -8.33 12.83
N ILE A 69 -2.54 -8.11 13.82
CA ILE A 69 -3.93 -8.58 13.77
C ILE A 69 -4.68 -8.05 12.55
N TRP A 70 -4.48 -6.77 12.21
CA TRP A 70 -5.12 -6.15 11.05
C TRP A 70 -4.41 -6.48 9.74
N ALA A 71 -3.07 -6.58 9.76
CA ALA A 71 -2.30 -7.01 8.60
C ALA A 71 -2.71 -8.41 8.14
N LYS A 72 -2.90 -9.34 9.10
CA LYS A 72 -3.40 -10.69 8.89
C LYS A 72 -4.70 -10.69 8.08
N ASP A 73 -5.67 -9.90 8.52
CA ASP A 73 -7.01 -9.91 7.94
C ASP A 73 -7.10 -9.11 6.63
N LEU A 74 -6.26 -8.10 6.45
CA LEU A 74 -6.29 -7.24 5.27
C LEU A 74 -5.46 -7.77 4.10
N PHE A 75 -4.27 -8.36 4.34
CA PHE A 75 -3.39 -8.79 3.25
C PHE A 75 -2.35 -9.87 3.58
N ASP A 76 -2.00 -10.10 4.85
CA ASP A 76 -0.89 -11.00 5.19
C ASP A 76 -1.36 -12.43 5.46
N LYS A 77 -1.43 -13.24 4.39
CA LYS A 77 -1.84 -14.64 4.48
C LYS A 77 -0.94 -15.52 5.36
N GLU A 78 0.31 -15.15 5.60
CA GLU A 78 1.19 -15.91 6.47
C GLU A 78 0.86 -15.66 7.93
N LEU A 79 0.59 -14.41 8.30
CA LEU A 79 0.04 -14.10 9.62
C LEU A 79 -1.33 -14.75 9.80
N ALA A 80 -2.17 -14.78 8.75
CA ALA A 80 -3.46 -15.47 8.80
C ALA A 80 -3.34 -16.98 9.07
N ARG A 81 -2.32 -17.65 8.52
CA ARG A 81 -2.06 -19.08 8.75
C ARG A 81 -1.60 -19.40 10.18
N GLN A 82 -1.04 -18.44 10.91
CA GLN A 82 -0.67 -18.64 12.32
C GLN A 82 -1.90 -18.71 13.24
N TYR A 83 -3.06 -18.22 12.76
CA TYR A 83 -4.34 -18.21 13.46
C TYR A 83 -5.35 -19.08 12.71
N ILE A 84 -5.35 -20.37 12.96
CA ILE A 84 -6.10 -21.39 12.19
C ILE A 84 -7.63 -21.28 12.33
N LEU A 85 -8.17 -20.49 13.24
CA LEU A 85 -9.58 -20.57 13.64
C LEU A 85 -10.51 -19.46 13.12
N GLU A 86 -10.03 -18.34 12.56
CA GLU A 86 -10.91 -17.19 12.25
C GLU A 86 -10.48 -16.32 11.04
N SER A 87 -10.00 -16.87 9.94
CA SER A 87 -9.75 -16.03 8.77
C SER A 87 -11.03 -15.79 7.96
N GLN A 88 -11.50 -14.56 7.87
CA GLN A 88 -12.54 -14.17 6.92
C GLN A 88 -11.95 -14.19 5.50
N THR A 89 -12.11 -15.31 4.82
CA THR A 89 -11.58 -15.60 3.48
C THR A 89 -12.10 -14.66 2.38
N ASP A 90 -13.23 -14.00 2.60
CA ASP A 90 -13.87 -13.13 1.58
C ASP A 90 -13.09 -11.84 1.28
N LEU A 91 -12.31 -11.32 2.22
CA LEU A 91 -11.54 -10.08 2.03
C LEU A 91 -10.27 -10.27 1.19
N ALA A 92 -9.71 -11.48 1.18
CA ALA A 92 -8.53 -11.79 0.37
C ALA A 92 -8.75 -11.65 -1.15
N LEU A 93 -10.01 -11.63 -1.60
CA LEU A 93 -10.42 -11.44 -2.99
C LEU A 93 -10.76 -9.97 -3.32
N LYS A 94 -10.87 -9.09 -2.32
CA LYS A 94 -11.20 -7.69 -2.54
C LYS A 94 -9.97 -6.91 -3.00
N ARG A 95 -10.12 -6.18 -4.08
CA ARG A 95 -9.07 -5.30 -4.60
C ARG A 95 -8.94 -3.99 -3.82
N GLU A 96 -10.05 -3.55 -3.20
CA GLU A 96 -10.13 -2.31 -2.43
C GLU A 96 -10.41 -2.62 -0.97
N LEU A 97 -9.66 -1.97 -0.09
CA LEU A 97 -9.73 -2.16 1.34
C LEU A 97 -9.65 -0.82 2.06
N VAL A 98 -10.03 -0.79 3.34
CA VAL A 98 -9.91 0.37 4.21
C VAL A 98 -9.15 0.02 5.50
N TYR A 99 -8.28 0.91 5.92
CA TYR A 99 -7.59 0.89 7.21
C TYR A 99 -7.94 2.13 8.01
N TYR A 100 -8.24 1.98 9.30
CA TYR A 100 -8.59 3.11 10.15
C TYR A 100 -7.47 3.43 11.13
N LYS A 101 -7.31 4.73 11.41
CA LYS A 101 -6.28 5.25 12.32
C LYS A 101 -6.77 6.50 13.03
N CYS A 102 -6.21 6.79 14.23
CA CYS A 102 -6.44 8.07 14.88
C CYS A 102 -6.01 9.21 13.95
N ASN A 103 -6.80 10.27 13.90
CA ASN A 103 -6.42 11.48 13.17
C ASN A 103 -5.38 12.27 13.97
N ASN A 104 -4.15 12.24 13.52
CA ASN A 104 -3.03 13.01 14.10
C ASN A 104 -2.46 14.04 13.11
N GLY A 105 -3.18 14.32 12.02
CA GLY A 105 -2.77 15.29 11.00
C GLY A 105 -1.63 14.82 10.09
N SER A 106 -1.16 13.57 10.21
CA SER A 106 -0.03 13.05 9.41
C SER A 106 -0.35 12.81 7.94
N LEU A 107 -1.63 12.60 7.61
CA LEU A 107 -2.15 12.58 6.24
C LEU A 107 -3.29 13.57 6.10
N LYS A 108 -3.33 14.25 4.96
CA LYS A 108 -4.40 15.19 4.64
C LYS A 108 -5.48 14.51 3.78
N PRO A 109 -6.76 14.94 3.89
CA PRO A 109 -7.80 14.46 2.99
C PRO A 109 -7.42 14.64 1.51
N GLY A 110 -7.86 13.70 0.67
CA GLY A 110 -7.65 13.74 -0.78
C GLY A 110 -6.23 13.41 -1.24
N VAL A 111 -5.32 13.04 -0.35
CA VAL A 111 -3.98 12.56 -0.74
C VAL A 111 -4.10 11.21 -1.44
N ILE A 112 -3.46 11.10 -2.61
CA ILE A 112 -3.23 9.85 -3.34
C ILE A 112 -1.73 9.55 -3.38
N GLY A 113 -1.36 8.27 -3.55
CA GLY A 113 0.04 7.90 -3.57
C GLY A 113 0.29 6.41 -3.38
N ARG A 114 1.33 6.09 -2.62
CA ARG A 114 1.73 4.72 -2.30
C ARG A 114 1.80 4.51 -0.79
N ILE A 115 1.50 3.30 -0.36
CA ILE A 115 1.66 2.85 1.02
C ILE A 115 2.66 1.71 1.05
N LEU A 116 3.64 1.80 1.94
CA LEU A 116 4.46 0.68 2.38
C LEU A 116 3.97 0.25 3.76
N TRP A 117 3.49 -0.98 3.87
CA TRP A 117 2.92 -1.52 5.09
C TRP A 117 4.02 -2.09 6.00
N TYR A 118 4.27 -1.42 7.13
CA TYR A 118 5.17 -1.89 8.16
C TYR A 118 4.37 -2.59 9.26
N VAL A 119 4.56 -3.89 9.39
CA VAL A 119 3.90 -4.68 10.44
C VAL A 119 4.63 -4.45 11.77
N SER A 120 3.93 -3.83 12.72
CA SER A 120 4.48 -3.49 14.03
C SER A 120 4.79 -4.73 14.88
N SER A 121 5.63 -4.57 15.91
CA SER A 121 5.91 -5.67 16.82
C SER A 121 4.69 -6.03 17.67
N ASP A 122 4.48 -7.33 17.85
CA ASP A 122 3.50 -7.88 18.76
C ASP A 122 4.03 -9.22 19.27
N ARG A 123 3.88 -9.48 20.58
CA ARG A 123 4.39 -10.73 21.19
C ARG A 123 3.62 -11.97 20.76
N ALA A 124 2.39 -11.82 20.32
CA ALA A 124 1.53 -12.91 19.89
C ALA A 124 1.82 -13.38 18.45
N PHE A 125 2.64 -12.63 17.68
CA PHE A 125 2.90 -12.89 16.26
C PHE A 125 4.39 -12.99 15.97
N THR A 126 4.77 -13.92 15.08
CA THR A 126 6.10 -13.98 14.46
C THR A 126 6.10 -13.24 13.14
N GLY A 127 7.29 -12.89 12.61
CA GLY A 127 7.42 -12.17 11.34
C GLY A 127 6.84 -10.77 11.41
N THR A 128 7.13 -10.07 12.48
CA THR A 128 6.76 -8.67 12.74
C THR A 128 7.99 -7.77 12.63
N GLN A 129 7.82 -6.44 12.75
CA GLN A 129 8.86 -5.43 12.57
C GLN A 129 9.47 -5.46 11.16
N GLU A 130 8.63 -5.63 10.15
CA GLU A 130 9.04 -5.76 8.75
C GLU A 130 8.12 -4.96 7.82
N VAL A 131 8.68 -4.43 6.73
CA VAL A 131 7.87 -3.97 5.60
C VAL A 131 7.52 -5.17 4.75
N LYS A 132 6.22 -5.43 4.56
CA LYS A 132 5.72 -6.65 3.93
C LYS A 132 4.97 -6.45 2.63
N ALA A 133 4.48 -5.26 2.37
CA ALA A 133 3.64 -5.02 1.20
C ALA A 133 3.69 -3.55 0.75
N CYS A 134 3.34 -3.35 -0.51
CA CYS A 134 3.09 -2.05 -1.10
C CYS A 134 1.67 -2.00 -1.66
N SER A 135 0.92 -0.94 -1.37
CA SER A 135 -0.42 -0.70 -1.92
C SER A 135 -0.50 0.67 -2.59
N ARG A 136 -1.48 0.86 -3.46
CA ARG A 136 -1.92 2.18 -3.90
C ARG A 136 -2.71 2.83 -2.77
N LEU A 137 -2.40 4.08 -2.46
CA LEU A 137 -3.22 4.95 -1.62
C LEU A 137 -4.25 5.63 -2.51
N ASP A 138 -5.52 5.23 -2.39
CA ASP A 138 -6.60 5.73 -3.23
C ASP A 138 -7.18 7.03 -2.69
N GLU A 139 -7.40 7.09 -1.37
CA GLU A 139 -8.05 8.22 -0.73
C GLU A 139 -7.82 8.23 0.78
N VAL A 140 -7.79 9.43 1.34
CA VAL A 140 -7.80 9.67 2.79
C VAL A 140 -9.04 10.48 3.14
N ILE A 141 -9.86 9.96 4.04
CA ILE A 141 -11.09 10.62 4.52
C ILE A 141 -10.97 10.80 6.03
N ILE A 142 -11.30 12.00 6.51
CA ILE A 142 -11.34 12.33 7.94
C ILE A 142 -12.77 12.70 8.28
N ASP A 143 -13.38 11.96 9.19
CA ASP A 143 -14.77 12.18 9.63
C ASP A 143 -15.03 11.41 10.93
N LYS A 144 -16.27 11.48 11.43
CA LYS A 144 -16.73 10.78 12.63
C LYS A 144 -16.72 9.25 12.46
N PRO A 145 -16.41 8.49 13.53
CA PRO A 145 -16.33 7.02 13.47
C PRO A 145 -17.55 6.35 12.87
N GLU A 146 -18.74 6.72 13.29
CA GLU A 146 -19.99 6.12 12.80
C GLU A 146 -20.22 6.38 11.31
N LYS A 147 -19.90 7.58 10.84
CA LYS A 147 -20.08 7.96 9.45
C LYS A 147 -19.13 7.18 8.54
N LEU A 148 -17.87 7.11 8.93
CA LEU A 148 -16.86 6.32 8.22
C LEU A 148 -17.20 4.82 8.25
N TYR A 149 -17.69 4.31 9.38
CA TYR A 149 -18.11 2.92 9.48
C TYR A 149 -19.25 2.61 8.52
N ARG A 150 -20.31 3.41 8.50
CA ARG A 150 -21.46 3.23 7.57
C ARG A 150 -21.01 3.24 6.11
N GLN A 151 -20.09 4.12 5.78
CA GLN A 151 -19.59 4.28 4.41
C GLN A 151 -18.70 3.11 3.96
N PHE A 152 -17.83 2.62 4.83
CA PHE A 152 -16.74 1.71 4.44
C PHE A 152 -16.74 0.35 5.12
N ARG A 153 -17.75 -0.02 5.95
CA ARG A 153 -17.79 -1.31 6.63
C ARG A 153 -17.63 -2.52 5.71
N HIS A 154 -18.00 -2.38 4.45
CA HIS A 154 -17.88 -3.44 3.44
C HIS A 154 -16.47 -3.61 2.87
N LEU A 155 -15.55 -2.67 3.14
CA LEU A 155 -14.16 -2.68 2.67
C LEU A 155 -13.16 -3.03 3.78
N GLY A 156 -13.58 -3.21 5.00
CA GLY A 156 -12.71 -3.42 6.15
C GLY A 156 -13.13 -4.59 7.02
N VAL A 157 -12.27 -4.90 7.98
CA VAL A 157 -12.43 -5.99 8.97
C VAL A 157 -12.86 -5.48 10.34
N TYR A 158 -13.15 -4.20 10.44
CA TYR A 158 -13.31 -3.52 11.71
C TYR A 158 -14.77 -3.46 12.17
N GLU A 159 -14.98 -3.66 13.46
CA GLU A 159 -16.24 -3.37 14.12
C GLU A 159 -16.31 -1.89 14.52
N LEU A 160 -17.53 -1.34 14.61
CA LEU A 160 -17.74 0.04 15.06
C LEU A 160 -17.08 0.33 16.42
N LYS A 161 -17.15 -0.63 17.33
CA LYS A 161 -16.53 -0.51 18.67
C LYS A 161 -15.04 -0.18 18.59
N TYR A 162 -14.31 -0.80 17.65
CA TYR A 162 -12.90 -0.49 17.47
C TYR A 162 -12.67 0.94 16.94
N LEU A 163 -13.50 1.39 16.00
CA LEU A 163 -13.43 2.77 15.49
C LEU A 163 -13.68 3.78 16.62
N MET A 164 -14.60 3.48 17.56
CA MET A 164 -14.83 4.31 18.73
C MET A 164 -13.56 4.40 19.61
N THR A 165 -12.84 3.30 19.81
CA THR A 165 -11.58 3.36 20.60
C THR A 165 -10.52 4.22 19.92
N LEU A 166 -10.46 4.27 18.57
CA LEU A 166 -9.58 5.19 17.83
C LEU A 166 -9.95 6.66 18.09
N ALA A 167 -11.21 6.95 18.28
CA ALA A 167 -11.74 8.26 18.67
C ALA A 167 -11.66 8.50 20.19
N LYS A 168 -10.95 7.67 20.96
CA LYS A 168 -10.86 7.75 22.43
C LYS A 168 -12.24 7.72 23.12
N ASP A 169 -13.15 6.91 22.56
CA ASP A 169 -14.55 6.77 22.96
C ASP A 169 -15.35 8.09 22.94
N LYS A 170 -14.91 9.06 22.11
CA LYS A 170 -15.61 10.32 21.86
C LYS A 170 -16.26 10.27 20.47
N PRO A 171 -17.60 10.20 20.35
CA PRO A 171 -18.28 10.10 19.05
C PRO A 171 -17.99 11.27 18.10
N ASP A 172 -17.71 12.44 18.67
CA ASP A 172 -17.44 13.67 17.94
C ASP A 172 -15.95 13.89 17.60
N GLU A 173 -15.07 12.99 17.99
CA GLU A 173 -13.67 13.02 17.60
C GLU A 173 -13.51 12.45 16.20
N ASP A 174 -12.77 13.16 15.33
CA ASP A 174 -12.52 12.70 13.97
C ASP A 174 -11.45 11.60 13.94
N ILE A 175 -11.69 10.56 13.18
CA ILE A 175 -10.70 9.54 12.86
C ILE A 175 -10.39 9.56 11.34
N MET A 176 -9.37 8.85 10.95
CA MET A 176 -8.91 8.77 9.57
C MET A 176 -9.23 7.39 8.99
N ALA A 177 -9.89 7.37 7.83
CA ALA A 177 -10.04 6.20 6.97
C ALA A 177 -9.07 6.32 5.79
N ILE A 178 -8.26 5.31 5.58
CA ILE A 178 -7.27 5.20 4.51
C ILE A 178 -7.77 4.11 3.55
N ARG A 179 -8.30 4.53 2.40
CA ARG A 179 -8.67 3.59 1.33
C ARG A 179 -7.44 3.23 0.52
N PHE A 180 -7.27 1.95 0.25
CA PHE A 180 -6.14 1.45 -0.51
C PHE A 180 -6.54 0.26 -1.37
N SER A 181 -5.76 0.06 -2.43
CA SER A 181 -6.00 -1.01 -3.40
C SER A 181 -4.69 -1.54 -3.98
N TYR A 182 -4.81 -2.57 -4.84
CA TYR A 182 -3.68 -3.11 -5.59
C TYR A 182 -2.46 -3.43 -4.70
N THR A 183 -2.71 -4.18 -3.63
CA THR A 183 -1.67 -4.59 -2.69
C THR A 183 -0.76 -5.63 -3.32
N ASN A 184 0.54 -5.35 -3.35
CA ASN A 184 1.59 -6.27 -3.74
C ASN A 184 2.35 -6.73 -2.49
N ILE A 185 2.27 -8.01 -2.17
CA ILE A 185 3.03 -8.62 -1.08
C ILE A 185 4.47 -8.80 -1.53
N PHE A 186 5.41 -8.42 -0.70
CA PHE A 186 6.83 -8.53 -1.00
C PHE A 186 7.31 -9.98 -0.93
N ASN A 187 8.12 -10.38 -1.90
CA ASN A 187 8.79 -11.68 -1.91
C ASN A 187 9.84 -11.75 -0.80
N LYS A 188 10.57 -10.65 -0.61
CA LYS A 188 11.56 -10.49 0.44
C LYS A 188 11.12 -9.38 1.39
N ARG A 189 10.93 -9.73 2.65
CA ARG A 189 10.54 -8.77 3.69
C ARG A 189 11.72 -7.92 4.12
N LEU A 190 11.49 -6.63 4.33
CA LEU A 190 12.54 -5.74 4.83
C LEU A 190 12.39 -5.58 6.33
N THR A 191 13.38 -6.04 7.06
CA THR A 191 13.43 -5.93 8.52
C THR A 191 13.58 -4.48 8.97
N LEU A 192 13.25 -4.18 10.23
CA LEU A 192 13.44 -2.86 10.81
C LEU A 192 14.88 -2.37 10.72
N ASN A 193 15.86 -3.26 10.89
CA ASN A 193 17.28 -2.89 10.78
C ASN A 193 17.61 -2.42 9.37
N ARG A 194 17.18 -3.19 8.34
CA ARG A 194 17.38 -2.78 6.95
C ARG A 194 16.66 -1.49 6.61
N LEU A 195 15.45 -1.31 7.12
CA LEU A 195 14.69 -0.08 6.94
C LEU A 195 15.42 1.13 7.55
N ARG A 196 16.03 0.97 8.73
CA ARG A 196 16.84 2.01 9.38
C ARG A 196 18.07 2.39 8.58
N GLU A 197 18.74 1.44 7.95
CA GLU A 197 19.88 1.72 7.06
C GLU A 197 19.45 2.61 5.87
N ILE A 198 18.28 2.35 5.29
CA ILE A 198 17.76 3.11 4.15
C ILE A 198 17.26 4.50 4.58
N LEU A 199 16.60 4.60 5.73
CA LEU A 199 15.94 5.83 6.20
C LEU A 199 16.80 6.68 7.14
N GLY A 200 17.84 6.10 7.71
CA GLY A 200 18.68 6.68 8.76
C GLY A 200 18.48 5.99 10.12
N ASN A 201 19.57 5.78 10.83
CA ASN A 201 19.65 4.93 12.03
C ASN A 201 18.75 5.32 13.22
N LYS A 202 18.21 6.55 13.23
CA LYS A 202 17.31 7.03 14.29
C LYS A 202 15.83 6.83 14.01
N THR A 203 15.48 6.20 12.87
CA THR A 203 14.09 6.05 12.46
C THR A 203 13.34 5.08 13.37
N THR A 204 12.25 5.55 13.95
CA THR A 204 11.26 4.73 14.65
C THR A 204 9.98 4.66 13.82
N VAL A 205 9.45 3.45 13.60
CA VAL A 205 8.22 3.25 12.82
C VAL A 205 7.03 3.09 13.77
N GLN A 206 6.82 4.09 14.63
CA GLN A 206 5.66 4.12 15.53
C GLN A 206 4.48 4.91 14.96
N SER A 207 4.75 5.84 14.06
CA SER A 207 3.76 6.67 13.39
C SER A 207 3.95 6.61 11.87
N LEU A 208 2.93 7.05 11.16
CA LEU A 208 2.96 7.22 9.72
C LEU A 208 3.88 8.40 9.35
N PHE A 209 4.70 8.23 8.31
CA PHE A 209 5.54 9.29 7.76
C PHE A 209 5.79 9.12 6.26
N LYS A 210 6.10 10.22 5.59
CA LYS A 210 6.44 10.28 4.18
C LYS A 210 7.92 9.94 3.96
N ILE A 211 8.23 9.24 2.86
CA ILE A 211 9.59 8.94 2.40
C ILE A 211 9.85 9.53 1.02
N SER A 212 11.13 9.63 0.65
CA SER A 212 11.55 10.09 -0.67
C SER A 212 11.35 9.01 -1.74
N LYS A 213 11.32 9.43 -3.01
CA LYS A 213 11.25 8.50 -4.15
C LYS A 213 12.46 7.57 -4.23
N GLN A 214 13.65 8.04 -3.84
CA GLN A 214 14.86 7.22 -3.80
C GLN A 214 14.75 6.11 -2.75
N GLN A 215 14.30 6.46 -1.53
CA GLN A 215 14.06 5.50 -0.46
C GLN A 215 12.99 4.48 -0.86
N PHE A 216 11.91 4.94 -1.50
CA PHE A 216 10.88 4.05 -2.04
C PHE A 216 11.48 3.07 -3.06
N GLY A 217 12.29 3.56 -4.02
CA GLY A 217 12.91 2.72 -5.05
C GLY A 217 13.75 1.60 -4.47
N ILE A 218 14.57 1.90 -3.45
CA ILE A 218 15.39 0.90 -2.77
C ILE A 218 14.51 -0.15 -2.09
N ILE A 219 13.53 0.29 -1.29
CA ILE A 219 12.64 -0.60 -0.53
C ILE A 219 11.82 -1.48 -1.48
N TYR A 220 11.27 -0.91 -2.54
CA TYR A 220 10.42 -1.65 -3.48
C TYR A 220 11.22 -2.68 -4.27
N ASN A 221 12.40 -2.32 -4.78
CA ASN A 221 13.27 -3.24 -5.52
C ASN A 221 13.77 -4.40 -4.64
N GLU A 222 14.18 -4.12 -3.40
CA GLU A 222 14.58 -5.19 -2.46
C GLU A 222 13.39 -6.08 -2.09
N GLY A 223 12.21 -5.49 -1.86
CA GLY A 223 11.01 -6.24 -1.49
C GLY A 223 10.48 -7.14 -2.60
N THR A 224 10.63 -6.73 -3.85
CA THR A 224 10.15 -7.49 -5.03
C THR A 224 11.22 -8.39 -5.65
N ALA A 225 12.45 -8.37 -5.14
CA ALA A 225 13.50 -9.25 -5.60
C ALA A 225 13.11 -10.73 -5.40
N THR A 226 13.34 -11.54 -6.43
CA THR A 226 13.19 -13.01 -6.42
C THR A 226 14.39 -13.67 -5.77
#